data_28cfab477ab27b29da391cbc915b09c3
#
_entry.id   28cfab477ab27b29da391cbc915b09c3
#
_cell.length_a   1.000
_cell.length_b   1.000
_cell.length_c   1.000
_cell.angle_alpha   90.00
_cell.angle_beta   90.00
_cell.angle_gamma   90.00
#
_symmetry.space_group_name_H-M   'P 1'
#
loop_
_entity.id
_entity.type
_entity.pdbx_description
1 polymer ?
#
loop_
_entity_poly.entity_id
_entity_poly.type
_entity_poly.pdbx_seq_one_letter_code
_entity_poly.pdbx_strand_id
1 'polypeptide(L)'
;MDVYIDAHRQWKVKLRDAIENREKVDAATLVRDDCCALGKWIYGDGQRLAGRETFTELIERHKRFHQVAGGVAEKINQRQYREAEEALAPGTPFSAATSAVVLTLSSAKRLGF
;
A
#
# COMPACT_ATOMS: atom_id res chain seq x y z
N MET A 1 -3.18 7.20 -12.97
CA MET A 1 -3.54 6.27 -11.87
C MET A 1 -3.01 4.86 -12.03
N ASP A 2 -2.80 4.39 -13.27
CA ASP A 2 -2.31 3.02 -13.50
C ASP A 2 -0.95 2.76 -12.86
N VAL A 3 -0.05 3.73 -12.87
CA VAL A 3 1.27 3.61 -12.24
C VAL A 3 1.12 3.36 -10.73
N TYR A 4 0.19 4.07 -10.10
CA TYR A 4 -0.06 3.92 -8.66
C TYR A 4 -0.72 2.58 -8.33
N ILE A 5 -1.63 2.10 -9.18
CA ILE A 5 -2.26 0.78 -9.03
C ILE A 5 -1.18 -0.30 -9.08
N ASP A 6 -0.33 -0.27 -10.10
CA ASP A 6 0.73 -1.26 -10.28
C ASP A 6 1.73 -1.23 -9.13
N ALA A 7 2.13 -0.05 -8.68
CA ALA A 7 3.07 0.09 -7.57
C ALA A 7 2.55 -0.59 -6.29
N HIS A 8 1.25 -0.44 -5.99
CA HIS A 8 0.68 -1.05 -4.78
C HIS A 8 0.49 -2.55 -4.93
N ARG A 9 0.12 -3.04 -6.12
CA ARG A 9 0.07 -4.49 -6.40
C ARG A 9 1.44 -5.14 -6.28
N GLN A 10 2.50 -4.45 -6.69
CA GLN A 10 3.87 -4.97 -6.66
C GLN A 10 4.38 -5.20 -5.24
N TRP A 11 3.82 -4.56 -4.23
CA TRP A 11 4.29 -4.76 -2.85
C TRP A 11 4.12 -6.20 -2.37
N LYS A 12 3.11 -6.92 -2.82
CA LYS A 12 2.96 -8.34 -2.49
C LYS A 12 4.16 -9.14 -2.98
N VAL A 13 4.59 -8.88 -4.22
CA VAL A 13 5.75 -9.56 -4.83
C VAL A 13 7.03 -9.17 -4.09
N LYS A 14 7.24 -7.89 -3.84
CA LYS A 14 8.43 -7.38 -3.15
C LYS A 14 8.57 -7.97 -1.74
N LEU A 15 7.48 -8.02 -0.99
CA LEU A 15 7.49 -8.56 0.37
C LEU A 15 7.72 -10.08 0.34
N ARG A 16 7.12 -10.79 -0.62
CA ARG A 16 7.38 -12.22 -0.79
C ARG A 16 8.82 -12.51 -1.16
N ASP A 17 9.41 -11.72 -2.06
CA ASP A 17 10.82 -11.84 -2.43
C ASP A 17 11.74 -11.61 -1.23
N ALA A 18 11.43 -10.63 -0.39
CA ALA A 18 12.19 -10.37 0.84
C ALA A 18 12.12 -11.57 1.80
N ILE A 19 10.96 -12.22 1.91
CA ILE A 19 10.83 -13.45 2.71
C ILE A 19 11.70 -14.57 2.15
N GLU A 20 11.62 -14.81 0.84
CA GLU A 20 12.35 -15.89 0.18
C GLU A 20 13.87 -15.69 0.28
N ASN A 21 14.32 -14.45 0.11
CA ASN A 21 15.75 -14.11 0.12
C ASN A 21 16.26 -13.75 1.51
N ARG A 22 15.42 -13.79 2.54
CA ARG A 22 15.76 -13.42 3.92
C ARG A 22 16.35 -12.01 4.01
N GLU A 23 15.83 -11.09 3.22
CA GLU A 23 16.27 -9.70 3.19
C GLU A 23 15.44 -8.84 4.13
N LYS A 24 16.07 -7.80 4.68
CA LYS A 24 15.34 -6.80 5.47
C LYS A 24 14.59 -5.85 4.55
N VAL A 25 13.47 -5.33 5.05
CA VAL A 25 12.66 -4.31 4.38
C VAL A 25 12.74 -3.03 5.21
N ASP A 26 12.78 -1.89 4.55
CA ASP A 26 12.72 -0.59 5.23
C ASP A 26 11.26 -0.34 5.71
N ALA A 27 10.92 -0.94 6.85
CA ALA A 27 9.59 -0.86 7.44
C ALA A 27 9.25 0.56 7.89
N ALA A 28 10.23 1.32 8.37
CA ALA A 28 10.02 2.69 8.84
C ALA A 28 9.56 3.61 7.72
N THR A 29 10.06 3.41 6.50
CA THR A 29 9.62 4.16 5.32
C THR A 29 8.31 3.59 4.77
N LEU A 30 8.19 2.26 4.71
CA LEU A 30 7.00 1.61 4.15
C LEU A 30 5.72 1.93 4.93
N VAL A 31 5.81 2.06 6.25
CA VAL A 31 4.65 2.38 7.08
C VAL A 31 4.10 3.79 6.82
N ARG A 32 4.89 4.67 6.22
CA ARG A 32 4.50 6.05 5.92
C ARG A 32 3.74 6.11 4.60
N ASP A 33 2.65 6.88 4.58
CA ASP A 33 1.83 7.07 3.39
C ASP A 33 2.25 8.28 2.52
N ASP A 34 3.30 8.98 2.92
CA ASP A 34 3.79 10.19 2.25
C ASP A 34 5.11 10.01 1.49
N CYS A 35 5.66 8.79 1.48
CA CYS A 35 6.96 8.52 0.86
C CYS A 35 6.87 7.95 -0.55
N CYS A 36 5.78 7.24 -0.89
CA CYS A 36 5.61 6.69 -2.23
C CYS A 36 5.09 7.76 -3.20
N ALA A 37 5.16 7.47 -4.51
CA ALA A 37 4.73 8.40 -5.54
C ALA A 37 3.27 8.84 -5.36
N LEU A 38 2.38 7.91 -5.01
CA LEU A 38 0.98 8.24 -4.75
C LEU A 38 0.83 9.17 -3.56
N GLY A 39 1.55 8.89 -2.47
CA GLY A 39 1.52 9.77 -1.28
C GLY A 39 1.98 11.17 -1.59
N LYS A 40 3.05 11.31 -2.35
CA LYS A 40 3.54 12.63 -2.78
C LYS A 40 2.50 13.36 -3.63
N TRP A 41 1.82 12.66 -4.52
CA TRP A 41 0.74 13.24 -5.30
C TRP A 41 -0.45 13.66 -4.42
N ILE A 42 -0.87 12.79 -3.49
CA ILE A 42 -1.99 13.08 -2.57
C ILE A 42 -1.74 14.37 -1.79
N TYR A 43 -0.55 14.51 -1.21
CA TYR A 43 -0.20 15.67 -0.37
C TYR A 43 0.36 16.85 -1.16
N GLY A 44 0.51 16.70 -2.47
CA GLY A 44 0.94 17.74 -3.39
C GLY A 44 -0.19 18.15 -4.34
N ASP A 45 -0.03 17.83 -5.62
CA ASP A 45 -0.96 18.25 -6.68
C ASP A 45 -2.39 17.72 -6.47
N GLY A 46 -2.54 16.56 -5.82
CA GLY A 46 -3.84 15.98 -5.52
C GLY A 46 -4.70 16.85 -4.61
N GLN A 47 -4.11 17.77 -3.85
CA GLN A 47 -4.86 18.62 -2.92
C GLN A 47 -5.92 19.50 -3.61
N ARG A 48 -5.82 19.71 -4.91
CA ARG A 48 -6.88 20.38 -5.71
C ARG A 48 -8.22 19.62 -5.65
N LEU A 49 -8.18 18.34 -5.27
CA LEU A 49 -9.35 17.47 -5.17
C LEU A 49 -9.90 17.37 -3.74
N ALA A 50 -9.31 18.14 -2.81
CA ALA A 50 -9.74 18.13 -1.41
C ALA A 50 -11.24 18.41 -1.30
N GLY A 51 -11.92 17.66 -0.42
CA GLY A 51 -13.37 17.75 -0.25
C GLY A 51 -14.18 16.81 -1.12
N ARG A 52 -13.58 16.20 -2.14
CA ARG A 52 -14.25 15.18 -2.95
C ARG A 52 -14.22 13.84 -2.20
N GLU A 53 -15.36 13.16 -2.19
CA GLU A 53 -15.52 11.91 -1.44
C GLU A 53 -14.48 10.84 -1.83
N THR A 54 -14.30 10.61 -3.14
CA THR A 54 -13.33 9.61 -3.61
C THR A 54 -11.92 9.97 -3.20
N PHE A 55 -11.57 11.24 -3.18
CA PHE A 55 -10.24 11.66 -2.73
C PHE A 55 -10.05 11.40 -1.24
N THR A 56 -11.05 11.68 -0.42
CA THR A 56 -11.02 11.38 1.02
C THR A 56 -10.88 9.89 1.29
N GLU A 57 -11.63 9.06 0.57
CA GLU A 57 -11.51 7.60 0.66
C GLU A 57 -10.12 7.13 0.26
N LEU A 58 -9.55 7.71 -0.80
CA LEU A 58 -8.21 7.36 -1.25
C LEU A 58 -7.17 7.62 -0.16
N ILE A 59 -7.22 8.77 0.49
CA ILE A 59 -6.31 9.10 1.58
C ILE A 59 -6.38 8.04 2.69
N GLU A 60 -7.59 7.71 3.14
CA GLU A 60 -7.79 6.77 4.24
C GLU A 60 -7.33 5.36 3.89
N ARG A 61 -7.71 4.87 2.71
CA ARG A 61 -7.39 3.51 2.27
C ARG A 61 -5.90 3.36 1.95
N HIS A 62 -5.29 4.39 1.40
CA HIS A 62 -3.86 4.41 1.14
C HIS A 62 -3.05 4.39 2.44
N LYS A 63 -3.45 5.19 3.42
CA LYS A 63 -2.83 5.19 4.74
C LYS A 63 -2.93 3.81 5.39
N ARG A 64 -4.11 3.21 5.34
CA ARG A 64 -4.33 1.86 5.89
C ARG A 64 -3.45 0.82 5.22
N PHE A 65 -3.31 0.89 3.89
CA PHE A 65 -2.43 -0.02 3.15
C PHE A 65 -1.00 0.07 3.69
N HIS A 66 -0.45 1.27 3.83
CA HIS A 66 0.92 1.44 4.31
C HIS A 66 1.10 0.96 5.75
N GLN A 67 0.13 1.17 6.61
CA GLN A 67 0.16 0.64 7.98
C GLN A 67 0.24 -0.89 8.00
N VAL A 68 -0.60 -1.54 7.20
CA VAL A 68 -0.63 -3.01 7.14
C VAL A 68 0.62 -3.57 6.48
N ALA A 69 1.06 -2.98 5.37
CA ALA A 69 2.28 -3.39 4.68
C ALA A 69 3.51 -3.22 5.57
N GLY A 70 3.60 -2.12 6.30
CA GLY A 70 4.66 -1.88 7.27
C GLY A 70 4.69 -2.93 8.37
N GLY A 71 3.54 -3.37 8.83
CA GLY A 71 3.42 -4.46 9.81
C GLY A 71 3.96 -5.78 9.29
N VAL A 72 3.69 -6.10 8.02
CA VAL A 72 4.28 -7.29 7.37
C VAL A 72 5.80 -7.16 7.29
N ALA A 73 6.30 -6.00 6.88
CA ALA A 73 7.73 -5.73 6.80
C ALA A 73 8.43 -5.91 8.15
N GLU A 74 7.80 -5.47 9.23
CA GLU A 74 8.34 -5.67 10.59
C GLU A 74 8.45 -7.15 10.94
N LYS A 75 7.46 -7.96 10.59
CA LYS A 75 7.54 -9.42 10.79
C LYS A 75 8.73 -10.03 10.05
N ILE A 76 8.95 -9.61 8.81
CA ILE A 76 10.11 -10.05 8.02
C ILE A 76 11.42 -9.68 8.73
N ASN A 77 11.52 -8.43 9.19
CA ASN A 77 12.73 -7.93 9.86
C ASN A 77 13.00 -8.65 11.19
N GLN A 78 11.95 -9.15 11.84
CA GLN A 78 12.05 -9.94 13.06
C GLN A 78 12.24 -11.44 12.78
N ARG A 79 12.44 -11.82 11.52
CA ARG A 79 12.61 -13.22 11.08
C ARG A 79 11.38 -14.09 11.33
N GLN A 80 10.22 -13.48 11.40
CA GLN A 80 8.92 -14.17 11.51
C GLN A 80 8.40 -14.48 10.11
N TYR A 81 9.14 -15.25 9.35
CA TYR A 81 8.88 -15.45 7.91
C TYR A 81 7.59 -16.20 7.63
N ARG A 82 7.23 -17.18 8.46
CA ARG A 82 5.99 -17.91 8.30
C ARG A 82 4.79 -16.99 8.51
N GLU A 83 4.80 -16.22 9.58
CA GLU A 83 3.74 -15.27 9.89
C GLU A 83 3.63 -14.18 8.82
N ALA A 84 4.77 -13.71 8.30
CA ALA A 84 4.79 -12.74 7.22
C ALA A 84 4.17 -13.32 5.94
N GLU A 85 4.51 -14.56 5.59
CA GLU A 85 3.94 -15.24 4.43
C GLU A 85 2.44 -15.44 4.56
N GLU A 86 1.99 -15.90 5.72
CA GLU A 86 0.56 -16.04 6.02
C GLU A 86 -0.19 -14.71 5.91
N ALA A 87 0.44 -13.61 6.31
CA ALA A 87 -0.14 -12.27 6.23
C ALA A 87 -0.32 -11.78 4.79
N LEU A 88 0.36 -12.37 3.81
CA LEU A 88 0.22 -12.03 2.39
C LEU A 88 -0.84 -12.87 1.66
N ALA A 89 -1.42 -13.86 2.33
CA ALA A 89 -2.39 -14.76 1.72
C ALA A 89 -3.72 -14.06 1.39
N PRO A 90 -4.55 -14.63 0.49
CA PRO A 90 -5.91 -14.13 0.27
C PRO A 90 -6.73 -14.09 1.56
N GLY A 91 -7.60 -13.10 1.69
CA GLY A 91 -8.49 -13.00 2.86
C GLY A 91 -7.86 -12.34 4.09
N THR A 92 -6.63 -11.86 3.99
CA THR A 92 -5.93 -11.20 5.10
C THR A 92 -6.15 -9.68 5.06
N PRO A 93 -5.84 -8.97 6.16
CA PRO A 93 -5.86 -7.50 6.16
C PRO A 93 -5.02 -6.87 5.06
N PHE A 94 -3.85 -7.45 4.73
CA PHE A 94 -3.01 -6.97 3.64
C PHE A 94 -3.72 -7.10 2.28
N SER A 95 -4.31 -8.25 2.01
CA SER A 95 -5.06 -8.48 0.77
C SER A 95 -6.25 -7.52 0.66
N ALA A 96 -7.00 -7.33 1.74
CA ALA A 96 -8.14 -6.42 1.78
C ALA A 96 -7.70 -4.96 1.58
N ALA A 97 -6.61 -4.53 2.22
CA ALA A 97 -6.09 -3.18 2.10
C ALA A 97 -5.59 -2.90 0.66
N THR A 98 -4.92 -3.86 0.04
CA THR A 98 -4.48 -3.76 -1.36
C THR A 98 -5.68 -3.58 -2.28
N SER A 99 -6.70 -4.43 -2.14
CA SER A 99 -7.91 -4.36 -2.96
C SER A 99 -8.63 -3.02 -2.79
N ALA A 100 -8.72 -2.51 -1.56
CA ALA A 100 -9.37 -1.23 -1.29
C ALA A 100 -8.68 -0.06 -1.99
N VAL A 101 -7.34 -0.01 -1.95
CA VAL A 101 -6.56 1.02 -2.64
C VAL A 101 -6.75 0.91 -4.15
N VAL A 102 -6.63 -0.31 -4.70
CA VAL A 102 -6.74 -0.54 -6.14
C VAL A 102 -8.13 -0.14 -6.65
N LEU A 103 -9.19 -0.53 -5.94
CA LEU A 103 -10.56 -0.17 -6.32
C LEU A 103 -10.78 1.34 -6.28
N THR A 104 -10.26 2.01 -5.26
CA THR A 104 -10.39 3.47 -5.13
C THR A 104 -9.60 4.19 -6.23
N LEU A 105 -8.39 3.73 -6.55
CA LEU A 105 -7.60 4.27 -7.65
C LEU A 105 -8.30 4.06 -9.00
N SER A 106 -8.95 2.91 -9.20
CA SER A 106 -9.72 2.65 -10.41
C SER A 106 -10.90 3.61 -10.54
N SER A 107 -11.59 3.90 -9.43
CA SER A 107 -12.66 4.91 -9.40
C SER A 107 -12.12 6.31 -9.69
N ALA A 108 -11.00 6.67 -9.11
CA ALA A 108 -10.33 7.95 -9.36
C ALA A 108 -9.97 8.12 -10.84
N LYS A 109 -9.47 7.06 -11.47
CA LYS A 109 -9.17 7.05 -12.90
C LYS A 109 -10.43 7.33 -13.73
N ARG A 110 -11.55 6.66 -13.42
CA ARG A 110 -12.82 6.88 -14.13
C ARG A 110 -13.34 8.30 -13.95
N LEU A 111 -13.06 8.92 -12.81
CA LEU A 111 -13.48 10.29 -12.52
C LEU A 111 -12.54 11.35 -13.13
N GLY A 112 -11.46 10.92 -13.79
CA GLY A 112 -10.51 11.82 -14.43
C GLY A 112 -9.51 12.46 -13.47
N PHE A 113 -9.25 11.84 -12.36
CA PHE A 113 -8.26 12.35 -11.39
C PHE A 113 -6.86 12.33 -11.95
#